data_5db2429578305fd40e5f4d642fe1ae22
#
_entry.id   5db2429578305fd40e5f4d642fe1ae22
#
_cell.length_a   1.000
_cell.length_b   1.000
_cell.length_c   1.000
_cell.angle_alpha   90.00
_cell.angle_beta   90.00
_cell.angle_gamma   90.00
#
_symmetry.space_group_name_H-M   'P 1'
#
loop_
_entity.id
_entity.type
_entity.pdbx_description
1 polymer ?
#
loop_
_entity_poly.entity_id
_entity_poly.type
_entity_poly.pdbx_seq_one_letter_code
_entity_poly.pdbx_strand_id
1 'polypeptide(L)'
;MCRRARSRTLRNVRAIRRFTVRTVLPEPIAPLGQLASNLRWSWHPQTCDLFESLDPARWAALRHDPIAMLGSLSPEELDALAADPQFVARVDQAAADLRDYLTKPRWYQSLSEGAPEAIAYFSPEFGITAVLPQYSGGLGILAGDHLKSASDLGVSMVGVGLLYQFGYFKQPLSRDGWQMETY
;
A
#
# COMPACT_ATOMS: atom_id res chain seq x y z
N MET A 1 -15.92 -8.39 47.94
CA MET A 1 -15.73 -9.75 47.40
C MET A 1 -15.73 -9.65 45.87
N CYS A 2 -14.57 -9.57 45.27
CA CYS A 2 -14.41 -9.40 43.82
C CYS A 2 -14.32 -10.81 43.21
N ARG A 3 -15.33 -11.19 42.41
CA ARG A 3 -15.31 -12.47 41.68
C ARG A 3 -14.38 -12.33 40.47
N ARG A 4 -13.24 -13.00 40.49
CA ARG A 4 -12.37 -13.15 39.32
C ARG A 4 -13.13 -13.87 38.21
N ALA A 5 -13.32 -13.18 37.08
CA ALA A 5 -13.79 -13.82 35.86
C ALA A 5 -12.70 -14.82 35.39
N ARG A 6 -13.09 -16.08 35.24
CA ARG A 6 -12.23 -17.13 34.68
C ARG A 6 -11.95 -16.81 33.21
N SER A 7 -10.70 -16.50 32.90
CA SER A 7 -10.20 -16.46 31.54
C SER A 7 -10.50 -17.82 30.87
N ARG A 8 -11.34 -17.82 29.84
CA ARG A 8 -11.48 -18.96 28.93
C ARG A 8 -10.19 -19.09 28.16
N THR A 9 -9.38 -20.07 28.52
CA THR A 9 -8.21 -20.48 27.75
C THR A 9 -8.67 -20.83 26.34
N LEU A 10 -8.36 -19.98 25.36
CA LEU A 10 -8.53 -20.31 23.96
C LEU A 10 -7.68 -21.55 23.69
N ARG A 11 -8.33 -22.69 23.43
CA ARG A 11 -7.63 -23.90 22.97
C ARG A 11 -6.87 -23.50 21.70
N ASN A 12 -5.55 -23.74 21.71
CA ASN A 12 -4.71 -23.60 20.53
C ASN A 12 -5.26 -24.50 19.42
N VAL A 13 -6.08 -23.92 18.53
CA VAL A 13 -6.57 -24.61 17.34
C VAL A 13 -5.42 -24.60 16.34
N ARG A 14 -4.77 -25.75 16.16
CA ARG A 14 -3.72 -25.91 15.15
C ARG A 14 -4.39 -26.00 13.77
N ALA A 15 -4.06 -25.08 12.88
CA ALA A 15 -4.52 -25.15 11.49
C ALA A 15 -4.06 -26.46 10.85
N ILE A 16 -4.99 -27.23 10.28
CA ILE A 16 -4.72 -28.52 9.62
C ILE A 16 -4.06 -28.30 8.26
N ARG A 17 -4.43 -27.19 7.58
CA ARG A 17 -3.86 -26.77 6.28
C ARG A 17 -3.80 -25.26 6.20
N ARG A 18 -2.79 -24.74 5.51
CA ARG A 18 -2.68 -23.32 5.15
C ARG A 18 -2.79 -23.22 3.65
N PHE A 19 -3.72 -22.40 3.18
CA PHE A 19 -3.88 -22.08 1.77
C PHE A 19 -3.43 -20.62 1.56
N THR A 20 -2.67 -20.39 0.51
CA THR A 20 -2.35 -19.04 0.04
C THR A 20 -3.08 -18.86 -1.28
N VAL A 21 -4.04 -17.95 -1.32
CA VAL A 21 -4.73 -17.55 -2.55
C VAL A 21 -3.98 -16.34 -3.10
N ARG A 22 -3.59 -16.41 -4.36
CA ARG A 22 -2.97 -15.29 -5.08
C ARG A 22 -3.74 -15.06 -6.37
N THR A 23 -4.01 -13.80 -6.68
CA THR A 23 -4.53 -13.43 -8.00
C THR A 23 -3.44 -13.70 -9.03
N VAL A 24 -3.78 -14.47 -10.05
CA VAL A 24 -2.92 -14.72 -11.21
C VAL A 24 -3.40 -13.79 -12.31
N LEU A 25 -2.57 -12.83 -12.68
CA LEU A 25 -2.88 -11.89 -13.75
C LEU A 25 -2.52 -12.50 -15.10
N PRO A 26 -3.39 -12.37 -16.13
CA PRO A 26 -3.03 -12.68 -17.51
C PRO A 26 -1.78 -11.91 -17.96
N GLU A 27 -0.98 -12.51 -18.84
CA GLU A 27 0.30 -11.99 -19.30
C GLU A 27 0.25 -10.53 -19.79
N PRO A 28 -0.74 -10.12 -20.64
CA PRO A 28 -0.79 -8.73 -21.12
C PRO A 28 -0.97 -7.66 -20.02
N ILE A 29 -1.55 -8.03 -18.89
CA ILE A 29 -1.80 -7.12 -17.76
C ILE A 29 -0.98 -7.48 -16.51
N ALA A 30 -0.04 -8.41 -16.61
CA ALA A 30 0.83 -8.83 -15.51
C ALA A 30 1.59 -7.65 -14.83
N PRO A 31 1.98 -6.58 -15.54
CA PRO A 31 2.62 -5.41 -14.92
C PRO A 31 1.79 -4.72 -13.84
N LEU A 32 0.46 -4.87 -13.83
CA LEU A 32 -0.41 -4.34 -12.76
C LEU A 32 0.02 -4.81 -11.37
N GLY A 33 0.54 -6.03 -11.24
CA GLY A 33 1.03 -6.54 -9.97
C GLY A 33 2.23 -5.73 -9.42
N GLN A 34 3.14 -5.32 -10.28
CA GLN A 34 4.27 -4.46 -9.90
C GLN A 34 3.80 -3.04 -9.59
N LEU A 35 2.90 -2.48 -10.41
CA LEU A 35 2.31 -1.16 -10.19
C LEU A 35 1.56 -1.09 -8.87
N ALA A 36 0.77 -2.10 -8.53
CA ALA A 36 0.02 -2.18 -7.27
C ALA A 36 0.93 -2.31 -6.04
N SER A 37 2.06 -3.01 -6.17
CA SER A 37 3.00 -3.25 -5.06
C SER A 37 3.97 -2.09 -4.83
N ASN A 38 4.14 -1.18 -5.79
CA ASN A 38 5.01 -0.02 -5.66
C ASN A 38 4.21 1.18 -5.16
N LEU A 39 4.50 1.65 -3.96
CA LEU A 39 3.74 2.71 -3.29
C LEU A 39 3.68 4.03 -4.06
N ARG A 40 4.52 4.22 -5.10
CA ARG A 40 4.48 5.41 -5.97
C ARG A 40 3.08 5.66 -6.54
N TRP A 41 2.27 4.64 -6.78
CA TRP A 41 0.91 4.80 -7.24
C TRP A 41 0.11 5.82 -6.41
N SER A 42 0.39 5.90 -5.10
CA SER A 42 -0.37 6.76 -4.18
C SER A 42 -0.12 8.27 -4.35
N TRP A 43 0.92 8.66 -5.08
CA TRP A 43 1.19 10.07 -5.44
C TRP A 43 1.46 10.26 -6.93
N HIS A 44 1.23 9.24 -7.76
CA HIS A 44 1.31 9.32 -9.21
C HIS A 44 -0.09 9.21 -9.82
N PRO A 45 -0.71 10.35 -10.23
CA PRO A 45 -2.11 10.40 -10.65
C PRO A 45 -2.45 9.40 -11.76
N GLN A 46 -1.59 9.28 -12.78
CA GLN A 46 -1.83 8.41 -13.93
C GLN A 46 -1.93 6.93 -13.53
N THR A 47 -1.14 6.49 -12.55
CA THR A 47 -1.23 5.11 -12.04
C THR A 47 -2.47 4.94 -11.16
N CYS A 48 -2.83 5.95 -10.37
CA CYS A 48 -4.07 5.94 -9.58
C CYS A 48 -5.29 5.83 -10.49
N ASP A 49 -5.36 6.69 -11.54
CA ASP A 49 -6.44 6.71 -12.53
C ASP A 49 -6.56 5.36 -13.29
N LEU A 50 -5.43 4.67 -13.51
CA LEU A 50 -5.43 3.34 -14.11
C LEU A 50 -6.21 2.33 -13.26
N PHE A 51 -5.95 2.29 -11.94
CA PHE A 51 -6.67 1.41 -11.02
C PHE A 51 -8.13 1.82 -10.82
N GLU A 52 -8.41 3.11 -10.72
CA GLU A 52 -9.77 3.63 -10.60
C GLU A 52 -10.62 3.28 -11.82
N SER A 53 -10.04 3.28 -13.02
CA SER A 53 -10.74 2.96 -14.27
C SER A 53 -11.19 1.50 -14.38
N LEU A 54 -10.72 0.59 -13.53
CA LEU A 54 -11.17 -0.79 -13.50
C LEU A 54 -12.63 -0.89 -13.04
N ASP A 55 -12.97 -0.21 -11.97
CA ASP A 55 -14.32 -0.05 -11.42
C ASP A 55 -14.28 1.06 -10.35
N PRO A 56 -14.71 2.28 -10.66
CA PRO A 56 -14.64 3.41 -9.73
C PRO A 56 -15.41 3.19 -8.41
N ALA A 57 -16.56 2.49 -8.47
CA ALA A 57 -17.35 2.22 -7.28
C ALA A 57 -16.66 1.21 -6.36
N ARG A 58 -16.11 0.15 -6.94
CA ARG A 58 -15.33 -0.87 -6.24
C ARG A 58 -14.03 -0.28 -5.68
N TRP A 59 -13.34 0.58 -6.44
CA TRP A 59 -12.15 1.30 -6.01
C TRP A 59 -12.39 2.12 -4.75
N ALA A 60 -13.48 2.91 -4.71
CA ALA A 60 -13.86 3.67 -3.54
C ALA A 60 -14.25 2.77 -2.36
N ALA A 61 -15.00 1.69 -2.60
CA ALA A 61 -15.40 0.72 -1.56
C ALA A 61 -14.19 0.02 -0.93
N LEU A 62 -13.15 -0.25 -1.70
CA LEU A 62 -11.88 -0.85 -1.26
C LEU A 62 -10.89 0.19 -0.72
N ARG A 63 -11.31 1.43 -0.48
CA ARG A 63 -10.49 2.51 0.08
C ARG A 63 -9.23 2.79 -0.74
N HIS A 64 -9.35 2.68 -2.05
CA HIS A 64 -8.26 2.93 -2.99
C HIS A 64 -7.06 1.99 -2.81
N ASP A 65 -7.30 0.73 -2.45
CA ASP A 65 -6.28 -0.30 -2.32
C ASP A 65 -6.12 -1.07 -3.65
N PRO A 66 -5.01 -0.87 -4.39
CA PRO A 66 -4.82 -1.52 -5.69
C PRO A 66 -4.62 -3.03 -5.57
N ILE A 67 -4.05 -3.53 -4.47
CA ILE A 67 -3.88 -4.97 -4.25
C ILE A 67 -5.24 -5.61 -3.98
N ALA A 68 -6.05 -5.00 -3.12
CA ALA A 68 -7.41 -5.45 -2.87
C ALA A 68 -8.28 -5.35 -4.14
N MET A 69 -8.09 -4.30 -4.94
CA MET A 69 -8.77 -4.12 -6.23
C MET A 69 -8.49 -5.29 -7.17
N LEU A 70 -7.21 -5.60 -7.43
CA LEU A 70 -6.83 -6.75 -8.26
C LEU A 70 -7.33 -8.07 -7.69
N GLY A 71 -7.29 -8.23 -6.37
CA GLY A 71 -7.79 -9.43 -5.68
C GLY A 71 -9.31 -9.62 -5.73
N SER A 72 -10.06 -8.57 -6.04
CA SER A 72 -11.53 -8.57 -6.12
C SER A 72 -12.07 -8.88 -7.52
N LEU A 73 -11.21 -8.85 -8.54
CA LEU A 73 -11.60 -9.14 -9.92
C LEU A 73 -11.77 -10.64 -10.16
N SER A 74 -12.81 -11.02 -10.88
CA SER A 74 -13.00 -12.40 -11.31
C SER A 74 -12.05 -12.76 -12.47
N PRO A 75 -11.80 -14.05 -12.73
CA PRO A 75 -11.01 -14.47 -13.87
C PRO A 75 -11.54 -13.92 -15.19
N GLU A 76 -12.87 -13.87 -15.35
CA GLU A 76 -13.54 -13.38 -16.56
C GLU A 76 -13.33 -11.87 -16.75
N GLU A 77 -13.36 -11.10 -15.65
CA GLU A 77 -13.04 -9.66 -15.66
C GLU A 77 -11.57 -9.43 -16.05
N LEU A 78 -10.65 -10.24 -15.51
CA LEU A 78 -9.23 -10.16 -15.84
C LEU A 78 -8.95 -10.52 -17.31
N ASP A 79 -9.60 -11.55 -17.84
CA ASP A 79 -9.48 -11.95 -19.24
C ASP A 79 -10.03 -10.88 -20.19
N ALA A 80 -11.14 -10.24 -19.83
CA ALA A 80 -11.72 -9.13 -20.61
C ALA A 80 -10.77 -7.92 -20.66
N LEU A 81 -10.15 -7.56 -19.52
CA LEU A 81 -9.16 -6.49 -19.47
C LEU A 81 -7.91 -6.83 -20.31
N ALA A 82 -7.45 -8.07 -20.26
CA ALA A 82 -6.30 -8.52 -21.03
C ALA A 82 -6.58 -8.58 -22.53
N ALA A 83 -7.85 -8.70 -22.94
CA ALA A 83 -8.29 -8.68 -24.33
C ALA A 83 -8.55 -7.26 -24.87
N ASP A 84 -8.55 -6.22 -24.03
CA ASP A 84 -8.71 -4.82 -24.43
C ASP A 84 -7.36 -4.18 -24.77
N PRO A 85 -7.07 -3.93 -26.08
CA PRO A 85 -5.80 -3.35 -26.50
C PRO A 85 -5.54 -1.96 -25.94
N GLN A 86 -6.60 -1.16 -25.69
CA GLN A 86 -6.46 0.18 -25.15
C GLN A 86 -6.07 0.15 -23.68
N PHE A 87 -6.68 -0.75 -22.92
CA PHE A 87 -6.32 -0.97 -21.54
C PHE A 87 -4.89 -1.51 -21.38
N VAL A 88 -4.52 -2.52 -22.18
CA VAL A 88 -3.15 -3.09 -22.20
C VAL A 88 -2.11 -2.02 -22.51
N ALA A 89 -2.36 -1.16 -23.51
CA ALA A 89 -1.45 -0.07 -23.85
C ALA A 89 -1.26 0.93 -22.68
N ARG A 90 -2.30 1.21 -21.90
CA ARG A 90 -2.21 2.04 -20.68
C ARG A 90 -1.39 1.36 -19.59
N VAL A 91 -1.54 0.05 -19.41
CA VAL A 91 -0.74 -0.76 -18.47
C VAL A 91 0.73 -0.72 -18.86
N ASP A 92 1.04 -0.93 -20.13
CA ASP A 92 2.40 -0.91 -20.66
C ASP A 92 3.05 0.47 -20.49
N GLN A 93 2.31 1.53 -20.74
CA GLN A 93 2.78 2.90 -20.55
C GLN A 93 3.08 3.19 -19.08
N ALA A 94 2.21 2.80 -18.16
CA ALA A 94 2.41 2.98 -16.72
C ALA A 94 3.60 2.14 -16.21
N ALA A 95 3.77 0.93 -16.72
CA ALA A 95 4.91 0.07 -16.39
C ALA A 95 6.24 0.63 -16.93
N ALA A 96 6.23 1.18 -18.15
CA ALA A 96 7.39 1.85 -18.72
C ALA A 96 7.77 3.10 -17.91
N ASP A 97 6.80 3.92 -17.53
CA ASP A 97 7.01 5.08 -16.68
C ASP A 97 7.57 4.71 -15.30
N LEU A 98 7.04 3.67 -14.64
CA LEU A 98 7.59 3.19 -13.38
C LEU A 98 9.04 2.69 -13.54
N ARG A 99 9.33 1.96 -14.62
CA ARG A 99 10.69 1.49 -14.91
C ARG A 99 11.66 2.65 -15.10
N ASP A 100 11.26 3.65 -15.88
CA ASP A 100 12.01 4.88 -16.09
C ASP A 100 12.24 5.61 -14.77
N TYR A 101 11.18 5.70 -13.96
CA TYR A 101 11.24 6.28 -12.63
C TYR A 101 12.25 5.56 -11.72
N LEU A 102 12.39 4.26 -11.79
CA LEU A 102 13.27 3.48 -10.93
C LEU A 102 14.72 3.42 -11.44
N THR A 103 14.97 3.66 -12.74
CA THR A 103 16.26 3.39 -13.35
C THR A 103 16.98 4.62 -13.89
N LYS A 104 16.24 5.66 -14.31
CA LYS A 104 16.87 6.86 -14.88
C LYS A 104 17.50 7.73 -13.79
N PRO A 105 18.68 8.30 -14.04
CA PRO A 105 19.26 9.30 -13.15
C PRO A 105 18.32 10.50 -12.95
N ARG A 106 18.30 11.04 -11.74
CA ARG A 106 17.53 12.22 -11.34
C ARG A 106 18.45 13.27 -10.76
N TRP A 107 17.87 14.28 -10.13
CA TRP A 107 18.62 15.39 -9.56
C TRP A 107 19.76 14.92 -8.63
N TYR A 108 19.49 13.97 -7.74
CA TYR A 108 20.49 13.49 -6.78
C TYR A 108 21.69 12.85 -7.46
N GLN A 109 21.49 12.07 -8.51
CA GLN A 109 22.58 11.42 -9.27
C GLN A 109 23.35 12.42 -10.14
N SER A 110 22.87 13.66 -10.33
CA SER A 110 23.60 14.72 -11.02
C SER A 110 24.59 15.47 -10.12
N LEU A 111 24.54 15.23 -8.79
CA LEU A 111 25.47 15.84 -7.85
C LEU A 111 26.85 15.20 -8.01
N SER A 112 27.85 16.02 -8.29
CA SER A 112 29.20 15.55 -8.66
C SER A 112 30.05 15.15 -7.46
N GLU A 113 29.83 15.74 -6.27
CA GLU A 113 30.62 15.49 -5.08
C GLU A 113 29.79 15.66 -3.79
N GLY A 114 30.17 14.92 -2.73
CA GLY A 114 29.68 15.14 -1.36
C GLY A 114 28.28 14.58 -1.07
N ALA A 115 27.60 13.97 -2.04
CA ALA A 115 26.31 13.34 -1.79
C ALA A 115 26.52 11.99 -1.07
N PRO A 116 25.86 11.74 0.09
CA PRO A 116 25.91 10.43 0.75
C PRO A 116 25.39 9.31 -0.15
N GLU A 117 26.06 8.16 -0.14
CA GLU A 117 25.59 6.98 -0.88
C GLU A 117 24.27 6.44 -0.35
N ALA A 118 24.01 6.58 0.95
CA ALA A 118 22.79 6.18 1.60
C ALA A 118 22.46 7.08 2.79
N ILE A 119 21.18 7.39 2.96
CA ILE A 119 20.66 8.19 4.06
C ILE A 119 19.60 7.35 4.79
N ALA A 120 19.75 7.18 6.12
CA ALA A 120 18.72 6.57 6.95
C ALA A 120 17.88 7.65 7.63
N TYR A 121 16.58 7.63 7.37
CA TYR A 121 15.61 8.53 7.98
C TYR A 121 14.77 7.78 9.01
N PHE A 122 14.99 8.08 10.29
CA PHE A 122 14.31 7.44 11.41
C PHE A 122 13.06 8.23 11.79
N SER A 123 11.90 7.58 11.76
CA SER A 123 10.64 8.15 12.25
C SER A 123 9.77 7.04 12.85
N PRO A 124 9.02 7.29 13.93
CA PRO A 124 8.06 6.32 14.45
C PRO A 124 6.87 6.12 13.51
N GLU A 125 6.64 7.03 12.57
CA GLU A 125 5.48 7.07 11.68
C GLU A 125 5.88 7.47 10.26
N PHE A 126 5.18 6.91 9.26
CA PHE A 126 5.31 7.30 7.84
C PHE A 126 3.93 7.31 7.17
N GLY A 127 3.38 8.49 6.94
CA GLY A 127 2.09 8.70 6.29
C GLY A 127 2.20 8.70 4.77
N ILE A 128 2.39 7.54 4.15
CA ILE A 128 2.53 7.42 2.69
C ILE A 128 1.17 7.27 2.02
N THR A 129 0.35 6.34 2.50
CA THR A 129 -0.99 6.06 1.98
C THR A 129 -1.86 5.43 3.06
N ALA A 130 -3.19 5.59 2.94
CA ALA A 130 -4.16 5.04 3.89
C ALA A 130 -4.18 3.50 3.94
N VAL A 131 -3.75 2.83 2.85
CA VAL A 131 -3.68 1.36 2.80
C VAL A 131 -2.47 0.80 3.56
N LEU A 132 -1.51 1.65 3.94
CA LEU A 132 -0.39 1.32 4.79
C LEU A 132 -0.50 2.14 6.09
N PRO A 133 -1.20 1.64 7.12
CA PRO A 133 -1.53 2.40 8.32
C PRO A 133 -0.33 2.48 9.28
N GLN A 134 0.73 3.18 8.87
CA GLN A 134 1.98 3.38 9.61
C GLN A 134 2.12 4.82 10.14
N TYR A 135 0.99 5.50 10.36
CA TYR A 135 0.98 6.89 10.82
C TYR A 135 -0.29 7.22 11.61
N SER A 136 -0.21 8.31 12.37
CA SER A 136 -1.34 8.80 13.16
C SER A 136 -1.64 10.27 12.97
N GLY A 137 -0.66 11.11 12.78
CA GLY A 137 -0.85 12.54 12.74
C GLY A 137 0.18 13.25 11.86
N GLY A 138 0.36 14.55 12.13
CA GLY A 138 1.19 15.43 11.32
C GLY A 138 2.66 15.00 11.20
N LEU A 139 3.21 14.37 12.24
CA LEU A 139 4.57 13.82 12.19
C LEU A 139 4.73 12.79 11.10
N GLY A 140 3.78 11.84 11.03
CA GLY A 140 3.78 10.79 10.00
C GLY A 140 3.55 11.35 8.61
N ILE A 141 2.66 12.33 8.45
CA ILE A 141 2.41 13.00 7.17
C ILE A 141 3.68 13.71 6.68
N LEU A 142 4.35 14.48 7.53
CA LEU A 142 5.63 15.12 7.18
C LEU A 142 6.67 14.08 6.74
N ALA A 143 6.82 12.99 7.50
CA ALA A 143 7.78 11.93 7.18
C ALA A 143 7.45 11.23 5.85
N GLY A 144 6.16 10.98 5.58
CA GLY A 144 5.70 10.40 4.33
C GLY A 144 5.96 11.32 3.13
N ASP A 145 5.62 12.60 3.23
CA ASP A 145 5.85 13.59 2.17
C ASP A 145 7.35 13.78 1.90
N HIS A 146 8.17 13.75 2.96
CA HIS A 146 9.62 13.79 2.83
C HIS A 146 10.16 12.59 2.04
N LEU A 147 9.70 11.37 2.34
CA LEU A 147 10.08 10.19 1.57
C LEU A 147 9.63 10.24 0.11
N LYS A 148 8.40 10.71 -0.17
CA LYS A 148 7.90 10.88 -1.54
C LYS A 148 8.76 11.87 -2.33
N SER A 149 9.05 13.03 -1.73
CA SER A 149 9.90 14.05 -2.35
C SER A 149 11.34 13.56 -2.57
N ALA A 150 11.91 12.87 -1.59
CA ALA A 150 13.23 12.25 -1.72
C ALA A 150 13.24 11.20 -2.85
N SER A 151 12.20 10.37 -2.93
CA SER A 151 12.02 9.41 -4.00
C SER A 151 11.95 10.10 -5.36
N ASP A 152 11.17 11.18 -5.51
CA ASP A 152 11.04 11.92 -6.78
C ASP A 152 12.34 12.61 -7.20
N LEU A 153 13.16 13.01 -6.27
CA LEU A 153 14.49 13.59 -6.53
C LEU A 153 15.60 12.56 -6.73
N GLY A 154 15.31 11.28 -6.55
CA GLY A 154 16.29 10.20 -6.66
C GLY A 154 17.26 10.10 -5.47
N VAL A 155 16.92 10.67 -4.32
CA VAL A 155 17.73 10.60 -3.11
C VAL A 155 17.78 9.16 -2.59
N SER A 156 18.96 8.63 -2.33
CA SER A 156 19.19 7.28 -1.78
C SER A 156 18.81 7.25 -0.29
N MET A 157 17.50 7.32 -0.01
CA MET A 157 16.94 7.39 1.36
C MET A 157 16.17 6.12 1.72
N VAL A 158 16.43 5.62 2.94
CA VAL A 158 15.70 4.49 3.54
C VAL A 158 14.98 4.98 4.78
N GLY A 159 13.65 4.86 4.79
CA GLY A 159 12.84 5.09 5.98
C GLY A 159 12.98 3.92 6.96
N VAL A 160 13.32 4.20 8.21
CA VAL A 160 13.42 3.22 9.28
C VAL A 160 12.39 3.59 10.36
N GLY A 161 11.42 2.70 10.59
CA GLY A 161 10.30 2.94 11.49
C GLY A 161 9.99 1.77 12.40
N LEU A 162 8.95 1.90 13.20
CA LEU A 162 8.43 0.85 14.06
C LEU A 162 7.37 0.05 13.31
N LEU A 163 7.47 -1.28 13.38
CA LEU A 163 6.44 -2.17 12.88
C LEU A 163 5.42 -2.41 14.00
N TYR A 164 4.32 -1.66 13.97
CA TYR A 164 3.24 -1.84 14.92
C TYR A 164 2.45 -3.12 14.58
N GLN A 165 2.24 -3.96 15.57
CA GLN A 165 1.40 -5.16 15.41
C GLN A 165 -0.07 -4.77 15.27
N PHE A 166 -0.50 -3.73 15.98
CA PHE A 166 -1.84 -3.15 15.91
C PHE A 166 -1.68 -1.67 15.55
N GLY A 167 -2.38 -1.27 14.50
CA GLY A 167 -2.48 0.13 14.12
C GLY A 167 -3.46 0.89 15.02
N TYR A 168 -4.05 1.97 14.49
CA TYR A 168 -5.10 2.69 15.18
C TYR A 168 -6.30 1.80 15.43
N PHE A 169 -6.83 1.90 16.63
CA PHE A 169 -8.12 1.31 16.97
C PHE A 169 -9.23 2.36 16.88
N LYS A 170 -10.43 1.93 16.56
CA LYS A 170 -11.63 2.75 16.65
C LYS A 170 -12.14 2.73 18.08
N GLN A 171 -12.61 3.87 18.56
CA GLN A 171 -13.14 4.07 19.91
C GLN A 171 -14.66 4.28 19.87
N PRO A 172 -15.48 3.24 19.57
CA PRO A 172 -16.92 3.38 19.66
C PRO A 172 -17.37 3.43 21.13
N LEU A 173 -18.53 4.02 21.36
CA LEU A 173 -19.19 3.95 22.67
C LEU A 173 -20.11 2.73 22.72
N SER A 174 -20.12 2.03 23.86
CA SER A 174 -21.12 1.01 24.16
C SER A 174 -22.49 1.64 24.40
N ARG A 175 -23.54 0.81 24.48
CA ARG A 175 -24.89 1.29 24.84
C ARG A 175 -24.93 1.99 26.21
N ASP A 176 -24.05 1.61 27.11
CA ASP A 176 -23.96 2.13 28.47
C ASP A 176 -22.98 3.31 28.59
N GLY A 177 -22.50 3.85 27.46
CA GLY A 177 -21.62 5.01 27.39
C GLY A 177 -20.15 4.73 27.69
N TRP A 178 -19.73 3.47 27.77
CA TRP A 178 -18.32 3.10 27.96
C TRP A 178 -17.56 3.07 26.64
N GLN A 179 -16.35 3.60 26.65
CA GLN A 179 -15.43 3.50 25.53
C GLN A 179 -15.04 2.05 25.28
N MET A 180 -15.13 1.62 24.03
CA MET A 180 -14.69 0.33 23.54
C MET A 180 -13.55 0.49 22.55
N GLU A 181 -12.87 -0.59 22.24
CA GLU A 181 -11.74 -0.65 21.30
C GLU A 181 -12.06 -1.68 20.23
N THR A 182 -11.90 -1.27 18.96
CA THR A 182 -12.03 -2.15 17.81
C THR A 182 -10.82 -1.98 16.91
N TYR A 183 -10.06 -3.06 16.71
CA TYR A 183 -8.86 -3.12 15.88
C TYR A 183 -9.17 -3.53 14.46
#